data_8fa2e1fb6c8965a0b43fdaed90586921
#
_entry.id   8fa2e1fb6c8965a0b43fdaed90586921
#
_cell.length_a   1.000
_cell.length_b   1.000
_cell.length_c   1.000
_cell.angle_alpha   90.00
_cell.angle_beta   90.00
_cell.angle_gamma   90.00
#
_symmetry.space_group_name_H-M   'P 1'
#
loop_
_entity.id
_entity.type
_entity.pdbx_description
1 polymer ?
#
loop_
_entity_poly.entity_id
_entity_poly.type
_entity_poly.pdbx_seq_one_letter_code
_entity_poly.pdbx_strand_id
1 'polypeptide(L)'
;MKILLSNDDGYRAEGLTTLALALSDLAELVVVAPDRNQSGASHSLTLDMPLRVETTQADIHYVSGTPTDCVRLAITGLLEAGDPDMVIAGINHGSNLGDDVLYSGTVAAAVEGRFLGLPAVA
;
A
#
# COMPACT_ATOMS: atom_id res chain seq x y z
N MET A 1 -12.70 -11.44 -6.56
CA MET A 1 -12.37 -10.16 -5.89
C MET A 1 -10.87 -9.99 -5.88
N LYS A 2 -10.39 -8.83 -6.29
CA LYS A 2 -8.97 -8.46 -6.32
C LYS A 2 -8.70 -7.41 -5.26
N ILE A 3 -7.72 -7.65 -4.38
CA ILE A 3 -7.38 -6.75 -3.27
C ILE A 3 -5.97 -6.20 -3.48
N LEU A 4 -5.84 -4.88 -3.44
CA LEU A 4 -4.55 -4.20 -3.38
C LEU A 4 -4.09 -4.11 -1.92
N LEU A 5 -2.93 -4.67 -1.63
CA LEU A 5 -2.27 -4.57 -0.32
C LEU A 5 -1.13 -3.57 -0.37
N SER A 6 -1.05 -2.73 0.65
CA SER A 6 0.05 -1.79 0.86
C SER A 6 0.35 -1.60 2.35
N ASN A 7 1.41 -0.90 2.68
CA ASN A 7 1.78 -0.52 4.04
C ASN A 7 2.72 0.68 4.04
N ASP A 8 3.20 1.11 5.19
CA ASP A 8 4.27 2.10 5.33
C ASP A 8 5.57 1.54 5.93
N ASP A 9 5.53 0.33 6.47
CA ASP A 9 6.73 -0.34 7.01
C ASP A 9 7.68 -0.87 5.91
N GLY A 10 7.19 -0.96 4.67
CA GLY A 10 7.92 -1.46 3.51
C GLY A 10 7.52 -2.88 3.08
N TYR A 11 7.87 -3.24 1.84
CA TYR A 11 7.44 -4.50 1.21
C TYR A 11 7.94 -5.78 1.89
N ARG A 12 9.00 -5.69 2.71
CA ARG A 12 9.56 -6.83 3.47
C ARG A 12 8.99 -6.96 4.87
N ALA A 13 8.08 -6.08 5.27
CA ALA A 13 7.54 -6.08 6.63
C ALA A 13 6.71 -7.33 6.91
N GLU A 14 6.90 -7.89 8.11
CA GLU A 14 6.20 -9.09 8.56
C GLU A 14 4.67 -8.91 8.57
N GLY A 15 4.20 -7.71 8.97
CA GLY A 15 2.77 -7.38 8.98
C GLY A 15 2.13 -7.51 7.60
N LEU A 16 2.80 -7.04 6.54
CA LEU A 16 2.31 -7.15 5.17
C LEU A 16 2.28 -8.61 4.71
N THR A 17 3.33 -9.37 5.00
CA THR A 17 3.41 -10.79 4.66
C THR A 17 2.32 -11.58 5.38
N THR A 18 2.11 -11.32 6.67
CA THR A 18 1.05 -11.97 7.47
C THR A 18 -0.33 -11.67 6.91
N LEU A 19 -0.59 -10.41 6.55
CA LEU A 19 -1.84 -9.99 5.94
C LEU A 19 -2.08 -10.70 4.59
N ALA A 20 -1.06 -10.75 3.74
CA ALA A 20 -1.14 -11.43 2.44
C ALA A 20 -1.45 -12.92 2.61
N LEU A 21 -0.79 -13.60 3.54
CA LEU A 21 -1.06 -15.01 3.82
C LEU A 21 -2.48 -15.23 4.33
N ALA A 22 -2.98 -14.37 5.23
CA ALA A 22 -4.33 -14.49 5.78
C ALA A 22 -5.44 -14.30 4.74
N LEU A 23 -5.18 -13.53 3.69
CA LEU A 23 -6.16 -13.21 2.64
C LEU A 23 -6.00 -14.07 1.36
N SER A 24 -4.94 -14.87 1.25
CA SER A 24 -4.59 -15.60 0.02
C SER A 24 -5.68 -16.56 -0.47
N ASP A 25 -6.44 -17.15 0.45
CA ASP A 25 -7.54 -18.08 0.12
C ASP A 25 -8.88 -17.35 -0.17
N LEU A 26 -8.94 -16.04 0.10
CA LEU A 26 -10.17 -15.25 0.01
C LEU A 26 -10.25 -14.41 -1.25
N ALA A 27 -9.11 -14.00 -1.81
CA ALA A 27 -9.06 -13.06 -2.93
C ALA A 27 -7.76 -13.20 -3.75
N GLU A 28 -7.79 -12.69 -4.97
CA GLU A 28 -6.59 -12.39 -5.74
C GLU A 28 -5.89 -11.18 -5.12
N LEU A 29 -4.62 -11.32 -4.78
CA LEU A 29 -3.86 -10.28 -4.09
C LEU A 29 -2.85 -9.63 -5.04
N VAL A 30 -2.80 -8.32 -5.01
CA VAL A 30 -1.74 -7.52 -5.62
C VAL A 30 -1.06 -6.74 -4.51
N VAL A 31 0.25 -6.86 -4.40
CA VAL A 31 1.03 -6.19 -3.34
C VAL A 31 1.88 -5.11 -3.97
N VAL A 32 1.65 -3.86 -3.54
CA VAL A 32 2.44 -2.70 -3.95
C VAL A 32 2.78 -1.88 -2.71
N ALA A 33 4.03 -1.86 -2.31
CA ALA A 33 4.47 -1.26 -1.05
C ALA A 33 5.76 -0.46 -1.22
N PRO A 34 6.12 0.43 -0.28
CA PRO A 34 7.38 1.14 -0.33
C PRO A 34 8.61 0.21 -0.29
N ASP A 35 9.70 0.65 -0.93
CA ASP A 35 10.99 -0.05 -0.92
C ASP A 35 11.63 -0.12 0.49
N ARG A 36 11.22 0.78 1.38
CA ARG A 36 11.74 0.92 2.76
C ARG A 36 10.65 1.45 3.68
N ASN A 37 10.95 1.51 4.98
CA ASN A 37 10.06 2.11 5.97
C ASN A 37 9.85 3.60 5.66
N GLN A 38 8.59 4.00 5.57
CA GLN A 38 8.10 5.35 5.29
C GLN A 38 7.24 5.89 6.45
N SER A 39 7.47 5.41 7.68
CA SER A 39 6.73 5.87 8.86
C SER A 39 6.82 7.38 9.00
N GLY A 40 5.67 8.02 9.23
CA GLY A 40 5.57 9.48 9.33
C GLY A 40 5.50 10.22 7.99
N ALA A 41 5.38 9.51 6.86
CA ALA A 41 5.22 10.13 5.54
C ALA A 41 3.90 10.90 5.37
N SER A 42 2.94 10.70 6.26
CA SER A 42 1.58 11.24 6.14
C SER A 42 0.96 10.88 4.78
N HIS A 43 -0.04 11.64 4.34
CA HIS A 43 -0.66 11.51 3.03
C HIS A 43 0.09 12.38 2.00
N SER A 44 1.38 12.10 1.78
CA SER A 44 2.22 12.85 0.84
C SER A 44 2.45 12.11 -0.47
N LEU A 45 2.49 12.87 -1.56
CA LEU A 45 2.90 12.42 -2.89
C LEU A 45 4.33 12.86 -3.20
N THR A 46 5.09 12.03 -3.87
CA THR A 46 6.41 12.39 -4.41
C THR A 46 6.22 13.08 -5.76
N LEU A 47 6.50 14.40 -5.79
CA LEU A 47 6.30 15.23 -6.98
C LEU A 47 7.60 15.76 -7.59
N ASP A 48 8.72 15.62 -6.89
CA ASP A 48 10.00 16.26 -7.19
C ASP A 48 11.04 15.31 -7.80
N MET A 49 10.74 14.01 -7.84
CA MET A 49 11.63 13.00 -8.41
C MET A 49 10.86 11.86 -9.08
N PRO A 50 11.46 11.15 -10.06
CA PRO A 50 10.88 9.95 -10.64
C PRO A 50 10.74 8.84 -9.59
N LEU A 51 9.63 8.12 -9.64
CA LEU A 51 9.42 6.91 -8.85
C LEU A 51 9.99 5.70 -9.60
N ARG A 52 10.73 4.85 -8.89
CA ARG A 52 11.21 3.58 -9.38
C ARG A 52 10.29 2.47 -8.88
N VAL A 53 9.88 1.61 -9.79
CA VAL A 53 9.09 0.42 -9.47
C VAL A 53 9.90 -0.81 -9.85
N GLU A 54 10.00 -1.74 -8.93
CA GLU A 54 10.62 -3.04 -9.15
C GLU A 54 9.70 -4.15 -8.66
N THR A 55 9.93 -5.37 -9.14
CA THR A 55 9.11 -6.53 -8.78
C THR A 55 9.99 -7.67 -8.30
N THR A 56 9.62 -8.29 -7.19
CA THR A 56 10.32 -9.47 -6.66
C THR A 56 9.94 -10.73 -7.45
N GLN A 57 10.67 -11.82 -7.24
CA GLN A 57 10.34 -13.14 -7.82
C GLN A 57 8.97 -13.68 -7.34
N ALA A 58 8.47 -13.19 -6.20
CA ALA A 58 7.16 -13.53 -5.64
C ALA A 58 6.04 -12.59 -6.11
N ASP A 59 6.28 -11.82 -7.17
CA ASP A 59 5.33 -10.86 -7.76
C ASP A 59 4.87 -9.75 -6.80
N ILE A 60 5.74 -9.36 -5.87
CA ILE A 60 5.53 -8.20 -4.99
C ILE A 60 6.18 -6.98 -5.67
N HIS A 61 5.39 -5.96 -5.94
CA HIS A 61 5.89 -4.69 -6.46
C HIS A 61 6.34 -3.79 -5.31
N TYR A 62 7.50 -3.14 -5.46
CA TYR A 62 7.96 -2.16 -4.50
C TYR A 62 8.40 -0.86 -5.18
N VAL A 63 8.11 0.25 -4.52
CA VAL A 63 8.21 1.59 -5.08
C VAL A 63 9.14 2.45 -4.22
N SER A 64 9.98 3.25 -4.87
CA SER A 64 10.85 4.23 -4.19
C SER A 64 10.07 5.49 -3.78
N GLY A 65 8.89 5.32 -3.18
CA GLY A 65 7.98 6.39 -2.83
C GLY A 65 7.23 6.14 -1.53
N THR A 66 6.23 6.96 -1.27
CA THR A 66 5.35 6.88 -0.10
C THR A 66 4.29 5.78 -0.28
N PRO A 67 3.59 5.37 0.80
CA PRO A 67 2.42 4.50 0.69
C PRO A 67 1.33 5.07 -0.24
N THR A 68 1.13 6.37 -0.23
CA THR A 68 0.22 7.08 -1.14
C THR A 68 0.64 6.90 -2.60
N ASP A 69 1.94 7.06 -2.90
CA ASP A 69 2.48 6.82 -4.25
C ASP A 69 2.24 5.38 -4.70
N CYS A 70 2.45 4.41 -3.81
CA CYS A 70 2.24 2.99 -4.10
C CYS A 70 0.81 2.70 -4.53
N VAL A 71 -0.18 3.16 -3.76
CA VAL A 71 -1.60 2.95 -4.05
C VAL A 71 -2.01 3.68 -5.33
N ARG A 72 -1.59 4.93 -5.49
CA ARG A 72 -1.89 5.71 -6.69
C ARG A 72 -1.33 5.07 -7.95
N LEU A 73 -0.05 4.69 -7.96
CA LEU A 73 0.57 4.01 -9.10
C LEU A 73 -0.11 2.68 -9.43
N ALA A 74 -0.43 1.90 -8.40
CA ALA A 74 -1.11 0.63 -8.60
C ALA A 74 -2.44 0.80 -9.34
N ILE A 75 -3.25 1.78 -8.91
CA ILE A 75 -4.59 2.00 -9.48
C ILE A 75 -4.53 2.73 -10.83
N THR A 76 -3.58 3.66 -11.02
CA THR A 76 -3.60 4.55 -12.20
C THR A 76 -2.69 4.12 -13.34
N GLY A 77 -1.84 3.11 -13.19
CA GLY A 77 -0.92 2.80 -14.27
C GLY A 77 -0.03 1.57 -14.15
N LEU A 78 0.05 0.95 -12.98
CA LEU A 78 0.94 -0.20 -12.78
C LEU A 78 0.24 -1.54 -13.05
N LEU A 79 -1.05 -1.63 -12.80
CA LEU A 79 -1.80 -2.87 -12.92
C LEU A 79 -2.39 -3.04 -14.33
N GLU A 80 -1.73 -3.84 -15.15
CA GLU A 80 -2.23 -4.17 -16.50
C GLU A 80 -3.47 -5.10 -16.46
N ALA A 81 -3.66 -5.82 -15.37
CA ALA A 81 -4.70 -6.85 -15.23
C ALA A 81 -6.04 -6.34 -14.67
N GLY A 82 -6.31 -5.03 -14.74
CA GLY A 82 -7.54 -4.39 -14.25
C GLY A 82 -7.45 -3.87 -12.83
N ASP A 83 -8.38 -3.00 -12.48
CA ASP A 83 -8.41 -2.31 -11.20
C ASP A 83 -8.71 -3.26 -10.03
N PRO A 84 -8.16 -3.02 -8.83
CA PRO A 84 -8.57 -3.74 -7.63
C PRO A 84 -9.99 -3.34 -7.21
N ASP A 85 -10.66 -4.25 -6.50
CA ASP A 85 -11.99 -4.01 -5.94
C ASP A 85 -11.93 -3.26 -4.60
N MET A 86 -10.80 -3.36 -3.88
CA MET A 86 -10.58 -2.65 -2.62
C MET A 86 -9.10 -2.52 -2.30
N VAL A 87 -8.79 -1.63 -1.36
CA VAL A 87 -7.45 -1.43 -0.79
C VAL A 87 -7.45 -1.85 0.67
N ILE A 88 -6.45 -2.65 1.08
CA ILE A 88 -6.19 -2.94 2.50
C ILE A 88 -4.74 -2.54 2.80
N ALA A 89 -4.57 -1.65 3.78
CA ALA A 89 -3.27 -1.16 4.20
C ALA A 89 -2.89 -1.73 5.58
N GLY A 90 -1.72 -2.31 5.67
CA GLY A 90 -1.21 -2.88 6.92
C GLY A 90 -0.56 -4.28 6.73
N ILE A 91 -0.40 -5.03 7.82
CA ILE A 91 -0.66 -4.66 9.23
C ILE A 91 0.50 -3.79 9.72
N ASN A 92 0.19 -2.62 10.28
CA ASN A 92 1.21 -1.69 10.75
C ASN A 92 1.99 -2.22 11.96
N HIS A 93 3.29 -1.97 12.00
CA HIS A 93 4.10 -2.21 13.18
C HIS A 93 3.91 -1.06 14.18
N GLY A 94 3.13 -1.28 15.21
CA GLY A 94 2.75 -0.28 16.19
C GLY A 94 1.34 0.25 16.02
N SER A 95 0.88 1.03 16.98
CA SER A 95 -0.46 1.60 16.99
C SER A 95 -0.51 2.98 16.35
N ASN A 96 -1.66 3.29 15.72
CA ASN A 96 -2.00 4.64 15.27
C ASN A 96 -3.23 5.09 16.03
N LEU A 97 -3.07 5.92 17.06
CA LEU A 97 -4.13 6.34 17.97
C LEU A 97 -4.27 7.86 17.99
N GLY A 98 -5.53 8.33 18.08
CA GLY A 98 -5.81 9.75 18.17
C GLY A 98 -5.27 10.52 16.97
N ASP A 99 -4.51 11.58 17.23
CA ASP A 99 -3.94 12.46 16.20
C ASP A 99 -2.86 11.76 15.35
N ASP A 100 -2.25 10.68 15.82
CA ASP A 100 -1.26 9.89 15.06
C ASP A 100 -1.85 9.33 13.77
N VAL A 101 -3.15 9.09 13.71
CA VAL A 101 -3.87 8.65 12.50
C VAL A 101 -3.62 9.60 11.33
N LEU A 102 -3.51 10.91 11.58
CA LEU A 102 -3.29 11.93 10.54
C LEU A 102 -1.88 11.86 9.93
N TYR A 103 -0.92 11.30 10.66
CA TYR A 103 0.47 11.16 10.22
C TYR A 103 0.82 9.76 9.73
N SER A 104 -0.10 8.80 9.89
CA SER A 104 0.12 7.41 9.53
C SER A 104 0.16 7.21 8.01
N GLY A 105 1.26 6.65 7.52
CA GLY A 105 1.38 6.22 6.13
C GLY A 105 0.46 5.04 5.80
N THR A 106 0.20 4.14 6.77
CA THR A 106 -0.76 3.03 6.61
C THR A 106 -2.17 3.57 6.37
N VAL A 107 -2.62 4.52 7.20
CA VAL A 107 -3.92 5.17 7.02
C VAL A 107 -3.95 5.96 5.70
N ALA A 108 -2.87 6.64 5.34
CA ALA A 108 -2.77 7.40 4.10
C ALA A 108 -2.94 6.51 2.85
N ALA A 109 -2.39 5.30 2.85
CA ALA A 109 -2.60 4.33 1.77
C ALA A 109 -4.09 3.97 1.59
N ALA A 110 -4.80 3.74 2.69
CA ALA A 110 -6.24 3.48 2.64
C ALA A 110 -7.03 4.71 2.19
N VAL A 111 -6.68 5.90 2.68
CA VAL A 111 -7.30 7.18 2.27
C VAL A 111 -7.12 7.42 0.78
N GLU A 112 -5.94 7.14 0.22
CA GLU A 112 -5.69 7.26 -1.22
C GLU A 112 -6.59 6.32 -2.03
N GLY A 113 -6.71 5.06 -1.60
CA GLY A 113 -7.65 4.11 -2.23
C GLY A 113 -9.08 4.64 -2.22
N ARG A 114 -9.52 5.23 -1.10
CA ARG A 114 -10.84 5.84 -0.98
C ARG A 114 -11.01 7.05 -1.91
N PHE A 115 -10.01 7.90 -2.05
CA PHE A 115 -10.05 9.04 -2.97
C PHE A 115 -10.14 8.61 -4.44
N LEU A 116 -9.55 7.47 -4.77
CA LEU A 116 -9.63 6.89 -6.11
C LEU A 116 -10.91 6.06 -6.33
N GLY A 117 -11.84 6.08 -5.39
CA GLY A 117 -13.18 5.50 -5.54
C GLY A 117 -13.35 4.07 -5.04
N LEU A 118 -12.36 3.49 -4.36
CA LEU A 118 -12.39 2.12 -3.88
C LEU A 118 -12.77 2.04 -2.38
N PRO A 119 -13.45 0.98 -1.95
CA PRO A 119 -13.49 0.60 -0.54
C PRO A 119 -12.06 0.45 0.00
N ALA A 120 -11.80 0.92 1.22
CA ALA A 120 -10.48 0.85 1.81
C ALA A 120 -10.52 0.61 3.31
N VAL A 121 -9.53 -0.14 3.81
CA VAL A 121 -9.34 -0.50 5.24
C VAL A 121 -7.87 -0.28 5.60
N ALA A 122 -7.62 0.21 6.82
CA ALA A 122 -6.29 0.31 7.43
C ALA A 122 -6.29 -0.36 8.81
#